data_2849115ac627e26a125fa95634a60f0e
#
_entry.id   2849115ac627e26a125fa95634a60f0e
#
_cell.length_a   1.000
_cell.length_b   1.000
_cell.length_c   1.000
_cell.angle_alpha   90.00
_cell.angle_beta   90.00
_cell.angle_gamma   90.00
#
_symmetry.space_group_name_H-M   'P 1'
#
loop_
_entity.id
_entity.type
_entity.pdbx_description
1 polymer ?
#
loop_
_entity_poly.entity_id
_entity_poly.type
_entity_poly.pdbx_seq_one_letter_code
_entity_poly.pdbx_strand_id
1 'polypeptide(L)'
;MDEKLRILLCEDDENLGMLLREYLQAKGYSAELYPDGEAGYKAFLKNKYDMCVFDVMMPKKDGFTLAQDVRAANAEIPIIFLTAKTLKEDILEGFKIGADDYITKPFSMEELTFRIEAILRRVRGKKNKERNIYKIGNFTFDTQKQILAT
;
A
#
# COMPACT_ATOMS: atom_id res chain seq x y z
N MET A 1 -14.22 -8.62 16.92
CA MET A 1 -14.31 -8.88 15.50
C MET A 1 -13.35 -8.03 14.70
N ASP A 2 -12.60 -8.64 13.82
CA ASP A 2 -11.57 -7.94 13.08
C ASP A 2 -12.16 -7.29 11.85
N GLU A 3 -11.82 -6.03 11.66
CA GLU A 3 -12.18 -5.36 10.43
C GLU A 3 -11.22 -5.80 9.32
N LYS A 4 -11.76 -5.91 8.12
CA LYS A 4 -10.94 -6.22 6.97
C LYS A 4 -10.05 -5.04 6.64
N LEU A 5 -8.80 -5.30 6.29
CA LEU A 5 -7.90 -4.27 5.80
C LEU A 5 -8.38 -3.81 4.43
N ARG A 6 -8.38 -2.50 4.23
CA ARG A 6 -8.93 -1.90 3.02
C ARG A 6 -7.83 -1.51 2.05
N ILE A 7 -7.97 -1.98 0.82
CA ILE A 7 -7.02 -1.72 -0.25
C ILE A 7 -7.65 -0.85 -1.32
N LEU A 8 -7.01 0.26 -1.64
CA LEU A 8 -7.39 1.10 -2.77
C LEU A 8 -6.67 0.59 -3.99
N LEU A 9 -7.41 0.03 -4.94
CA LEU A 9 -6.88 -0.59 -6.13
C LEU A 9 -7.24 0.25 -7.35
N CYS A 10 -6.24 0.72 -8.07
CA CYS A 10 -6.46 1.51 -9.28
C CYS A 10 -5.82 0.79 -10.46
N GLU A 11 -6.64 0.39 -11.41
CA GLU A 11 -6.23 -0.39 -12.58
C GLU A 11 -7.23 -0.12 -13.70
N ASP A 12 -6.73 0.33 -14.87
CA ASP A 12 -7.62 0.64 -15.98
C ASP A 12 -7.97 -0.57 -16.84
N ASP A 13 -7.20 -1.64 -16.77
CA ASP A 13 -7.56 -2.89 -17.44
C ASP A 13 -8.69 -3.55 -16.65
N GLU A 14 -9.88 -3.51 -17.23
CA GLU A 14 -11.09 -3.97 -16.54
C GLU A 14 -11.01 -5.43 -16.11
N ASN A 15 -10.52 -6.29 -16.99
CA ASN A 15 -10.41 -7.72 -16.67
C ASN A 15 -9.42 -7.97 -15.55
N LEU A 16 -8.25 -7.37 -15.65
CA LEU A 16 -7.23 -7.53 -14.61
C LEU A 16 -7.69 -6.93 -13.29
N GLY A 17 -8.31 -5.75 -13.36
CA GLY A 17 -8.81 -5.09 -12.15
C GLY A 17 -9.81 -5.94 -11.40
N MET A 18 -10.76 -6.53 -12.12
CA MET A 18 -11.75 -7.40 -11.51
C MET A 18 -11.14 -8.66 -10.91
N LEU A 19 -10.19 -9.26 -11.61
CA LEU A 19 -9.51 -10.44 -11.09
C LEU A 19 -8.73 -10.12 -9.82
N LEU A 20 -8.02 -8.99 -9.82
CA LEU A 20 -7.28 -8.55 -8.64
C LEU A 20 -8.21 -8.32 -7.46
N ARG A 21 -9.31 -7.61 -7.69
CA ARG A 21 -10.26 -7.34 -6.62
C ARG A 21 -10.82 -8.63 -6.03
N GLU A 22 -11.25 -9.54 -6.91
CA GLU A 22 -11.83 -10.80 -6.44
C GLU A 22 -10.83 -11.64 -5.67
N TYR A 23 -9.59 -11.68 -6.17
CA TYR A 23 -8.55 -12.47 -5.51
C TYR A 23 -8.23 -11.89 -4.12
N LEU A 24 -8.11 -10.57 -4.04
CA LEU A 24 -7.82 -9.91 -2.76
C LEU A 24 -8.98 -10.09 -1.78
N GLN A 25 -10.21 -10.00 -2.26
CA GLN A 25 -11.37 -10.23 -1.40
C GLN A 25 -11.41 -11.66 -0.89
N ALA A 26 -11.06 -12.61 -1.74
CA ALA A 26 -10.98 -14.02 -1.32
C ALA A 26 -9.91 -14.24 -0.25
N LYS A 27 -8.88 -13.39 -0.22
CA LYS A 27 -7.83 -13.47 0.80
C LYS A 27 -8.18 -12.72 2.08
N GLY A 28 -9.35 -12.13 2.14
CA GLY A 28 -9.82 -11.47 3.35
C GLY A 28 -9.64 -9.95 3.39
N TYR A 29 -9.23 -9.35 2.28
CA TYR A 29 -9.12 -7.90 2.19
C TYR A 29 -10.39 -7.28 1.64
N SER A 30 -10.61 -6.01 1.93
CA SER A 30 -11.68 -5.25 1.31
C SER A 30 -11.05 -4.40 0.20
N ALA A 31 -11.11 -4.87 -1.04
CA ALA A 31 -10.50 -4.19 -2.17
C ALA A 31 -11.53 -3.39 -2.94
N GLU A 32 -11.25 -2.11 -3.15
CA GLU A 32 -12.10 -1.22 -3.94
C GLU A 32 -11.36 -0.82 -5.20
N LEU A 33 -11.98 -1.08 -6.35
CA LEU A 33 -11.38 -0.89 -7.65
C LEU A 33 -11.86 0.38 -8.31
N TYR A 34 -10.91 1.17 -8.81
CA TYR A 34 -11.19 2.37 -9.59
C TYR A 34 -10.40 2.32 -10.90
N PRO A 35 -10.98 2.80 -12.01
CA PRO A 35 -10.37 2.62 -13.33
C PRO A 35 -9.33 3.66 -13.71
N ASP A 36 -9.18 4.71 -12.94
CA ASP A 36 -8.21 5.77 -13.24
C ASP A 36 -7.78 6.47 -11.95
N GLY A 37 -6.74 7.28 -12.07
CA GLY A 37 -6.17 7.94 -10.90
C GLY A 37 -7.03 9.04 -10.33
N GLU A 38 -7.86 9.67 -11.16
CA GLU A 38 -8.75 10.71 -10.67
C GLU A 38 -9.84 10.15 -9.77
N ALA A 39 -10.48 9.06 -10.22
CA ALA A 39 -11.49 8.38 -9.41
C ALA A 39 -10.86 7.81 -8.14
N GLY A 40 -9.66 7.25 -8.26
CA GLY A 40 -8.94 6.72 -7.11
C GLY A 40 -8.63 7.79 -6.07
N TYR A 41 -8.20 8.95 -6.50
CA TYR A 41 -7.88 10.03 -5.57
C TYR A 41 -9.13 10.55 -4.87
N LYS A 42 -10.23 10.69 -5.60
CA LYS A 42 -11.50 11.09 -4.97
C LYS A 42 -11.92 10.11 -3.88
N ALA A 43 -11.78 8.81 -4.17
CA ALA A 43 -12.08 7.78 -3.18
C ALA A 43 -11.15 7.86 -1.98
N PHE A 44 -9.87 8.09 -2.24
CA PHE A 44 -8.86 8.21 -1.18
C PHE A 44 -9.19 9.33 -0.20
N LEU A 45 -9.68 10.45 -0.72
CA LEU A 45 -10.02 11.60 0.13
C LEU A 45 -11.27 11.36 0.99
N LYS A 46 -12.17 10.49 0.54
CA LYS A 46 -13.45 10.25 1.22
C LYS A 46 -13.43 9.06 2.17
N ASN A 47 -12.45 8.17 2.03
CA ASN A 47 -12.42 6.92 2.78
C ASN A 47 -11.04 6.71 3.38
N LYS A 48 -10.97 5.77 4.33
CA LYS A 48 -9.69 5.38 4.91
C LYS A 48 -9.26 4.05 4.32
N TYR A 49 -8.02 4.00 3.90
CA TYR A 49 -7.43 2.77 3.32
C TYR A 49 -6.18 2.40 4.09
N ASP A 50 -5.86 1.12 4.06
CA ASP A 50 -4.66 0.60 4.72
C ASP A 50 -3.52 0.41 3.76
N MET A 51 -3.80 0.36 2.47
CA MET A 51 -2.79 0.16 1.43
C MET A 51 -3.32 0.61 0.09
N CYS A 52 -2.41 1.01 -0.79
CA CYS A 52 -2.72 1.38 -2.17
C CYS A 52 -1.99 0.46 -3.13
N VAL A 53 -2.67 0.01 -4.18
CA VAL A 53 -2.08 -0.76 -5.28
C VAL A 53 -2.47 -0.05 -6.57
N PHE A 54 -1.50 0.54 -7.24
CA PHE A 54 -1.74 1.39 -8.41
C PHE A 54 -1.00 0.90 -9.64
N ASP A 55 -1.69 0.83 -10.77
CA ASP A 55 -1.00 0.75 -12.05
C ASP A 55 -0.44 2.15 -12.36
N VAL A 56 0.71 2.20 -13.01
CA VAL A 56 1.29 3.48 -13.41
C VAL A 56 0.56 4.05 -14.62
N MET A 57 0.24 3.20 -15.60
CA MET A 57 -0.34 3.65 -16.86
C MET A 57 -1.86 3.66 -16.80
N MET A 58 -2.43 4.80 -16.46
CA MET A 58 -3.88 4.97 -16.38
C MET A 58 -4.29 6.30 -17.00
N PRO A 59 -5.52 6.38 -17.54
CA PRO A 59 -6.00 7.66 -18.08
C PRO A 59 -6.29 8.67 -16.97
N LYS A 60 -6.43 9.92 -17.37
CA LYS A 60 -6.77 11.06 -16.54
C LYS A 60 -5.67 11.43 -15.55
N LYS A 61 -5.33 10.56 -14.62
CA LYS A 61 -4.22 10.76 -13.69
C LYS A 61 -3.48 9.44 -13.59
N ASP A 62 -2.20 9.44 -13.96
CA ASP A 62 -1.42 8.20 -13.91
C ASP A 62 -1.06 7.82 -12.48
N GLY A 63 -0.51 6.62 -12.32
CA GLY A 63 -0.22 6.08 -11.00
C GLY A 63 0.85 6.83 -10.24
N PHE A 64 1.85 7.37 -10.93
CA PHE A 64 2.89 8.15 -10.28
C PHE A 64 2.34 9.46 -9.72
N THR A 65 1.53 10.16 -10.51
CA THR A 65 0.90 11.39 -10.08
C THR A 65 -0.07 11.13 -8.91
N LEU A 66 -0.85 10.06 -9.04
CA LEU A 66 -1.76 9.66 -7.97
C LEU A 66 -0.99 9.38 -6.68
N ALA A 67 0.11 8.66 -6.77
CA ALA A 67 0.92 8.33 -5.60
C ALA A 67 1.52 9.58 -4.96
N GLN A 68 1.94 10.55 -5.77
CA GLN A 68 2.44 11.81 -5.24
C GLN A 68 1.35 12.55 -4.45
N ASP A 69 0.14 12.59 -5.01
CA ASP A 69 -0.98 13.22 -4.34
C ASP A 69 -1.33 12.50 -3.04
N VAL A 70 -1.33 11.17 -3.07
CA VAL A 70 -1.60 10.37 -1.87
C VAL A 70 -0.52 10.61 -0.81
N ARG A 71 0.75 10.65 -1.21
CA ARG A 71 1.85 10.89 -0.27
C ARG A 71 1.78 12.27 0.36
N ALA A 72 1.32 13.26 -0.38
CA ALA A 72 1.14 14.60 0.17
C ALA A 72 0.08 14.60 1.26
N ALA A 73 -0.93 13.74 1.15
CA ALA A 73 -2.01 13.65 2.13
C ALA A 73 -1.71 12.65 3.23
N ASN A 74 -0.92 11.62 2.95
CA ASN A 74 -0.59 10.56 3.93
C ASN A 74 0.80 10.02 3.62
N ALA A 75 1.79 10.40 4.42
CA ALA A 75 3.17 10.01 4.19
C ALA A 75 3.45 8.54 4.55
N GLU A 76 2.54 7.88 5.26
CA GLU A 76 2.79 6.56 5.83
C GLU A 76 2.10 5.40 5.13
N ILE A 77 1.01 5.66 4.41
CA ILE A 77 0.24 4.57 3.82
C ILE A 77 1.10 3.79 2.80
N PRO A 78 1.13 2.45 2.88
CA PRO A 78 1.91 1.67 1.92
C PRO A 78 1.37 1.81 0.51
N ILE A 79 2.27 1.90 -0.48
CA ILE A 79 1.92 1.98 -1.89
C ILE A 79 2.73 0.94 -2.66
N ILE A 80 2.03 0.12 -3.44
CA ILE A 80 2.65 -0.81 -4.38
C ILE A 80 2.28 -0.38 -5.79
N PHE A 81 3.27 -0.24 -6.67
CA PHE A 81 2.99 -0.07 -8.10
C PHE A 81 2.97 -1.42 -8.79
N LEU A 82 2.03 -1.57 -9.71
CA LEU A 82 1.78 -2.82 -10.41
C LEU A 82 1.59 -2.49 -11.88
N THR A 83 2.64 -2.67 -12.70
CA THR A 83 2.64 -2.07 -14.02
C THR A 83 3.52 -2.80 -15.03
N ALA A 84 3.24 -2.55 -16.33
CA ALA A 84 4.07 -3.06 -17.40
C ALA A 84 5.34 -2.22 -17.62
N LYS A 85 5.49 -1.08 -16.93
CA LYS A 85 6.70 -0.24 -17.08
C LYS A 85 7.88 -0.90 -16.38
N THR A 86 8.86 -1.32 -17.17
CA THR A 86 9.99 -2.10 -16.68
C THR A 86 11.34 -1.39 -16.80
N LEU A 87 11.36 -0.17 -17.34
CA LEU A 87 12.61 0.56 -17.45
C LEU A 87 13.14 0.94 -16.07
N LYS A 88 14.45 0.91 -15.93
CA LYS A 88 15.10 1.22 -14.67
C LYS A 88 14.69 2.59 -14.15
N GLU A 89 14.58 3.57 -15.05
CA GLU A 89 14.18 4.94 -14.71
C GLU A 89 12.77 4.98 -14.12
N ASP A 90 11.85 4.16 -14.66
CA ASP A 90 10.48 4.11 -14.13
C ASP A 90 10.45 3.52 -12.75
N ILE A 91 11.21 2.46 -12.53
CA ILE A 91 11.27 1.81 -11.23
C ILE A 91 11.86 2.75 -10.19
N LEU A 92 12.93 3.47 -10.55
CA LEU A 92 13.54 4.44 -9.66
C LEU A 92 12.58 5.58 -9.33
N GLU A 93 11.81 6.03 -10.34
CA GLU A 93 10.81 7.06 -10.12
C GLU A 93 9.78 6.61 -9.08
N GLY A 94 9.30 5.38 -9.19
CA GLY A 94 8.34 4.83 -8.25
C GLY A 94 8.87 4.83 -6.83
N PHE A 95 10.11 4.40 -6.63
CA PHE A 95 10.70 4.38 -5.30
C PHE A 95 11.00 5.78 -4.77
N LYS A 96 11.35 6.71 -5.65
CA LYS A 96 11.56 8.10 -5.23
C LYS A 96 10.28 8.73 -4.70
N ILE A 97 9.13 8.39 -5.27
CA ILE A 97 7.84 8.88 -4.80
C ILE A 97 7.52 8.32 -3.42
N GLY A 98 8.13 7.19 -3.06
CA GLY A 98 7.95 6.57 -1.77
C GLY A 98 7.15 5.29 -1.82
N ALA A 99 7.21 4.58 -2.95
CA ALA A 99 6.56 3.27 -3.06
C ALA A 99 7.27 2.26 -2.16
N ASP A 100 6.49 1.39 -1.57
CA ASP A 100 7.01 0.30 -0.75
C ASP A 100 7.43 -0.88 -1.61
N ASP A 101 6.84 -1.01 -2.80
CA ASP A 101 7.23 -2.05 -3.73
C ASP A 101 6.82 -1.68 -5.15
N TYR A 102 7.41 -2.38 -6.12
CA TYR A 102 7.17 -2.13 -7.54
C TYR A 102 7.17 -3.50 -8.23
N ILE A 103 6.01 -3.93 -8.69
CA ILE A 103 5.84 -5.25 -9.30
C ILE A 103 5.55 -5.08 -10.79
N THR A 104 6.35 -5.74 -11.63
CA THR A 104 6.19 -5.63 -13.07
C THR A 104 5.29 -6.73 -13.61
N LYS A 105 4.46 -6.38 -14.59
CA LYS A 105 3.62 -7.33 -15.30
C LYS A 105 4.47 -8.10 -16.32
N PRO A 106 4.23 -9.39 -16.56
CA PRO A 106 3.23 -10.22 -15.89
C PRO A 106 3.70 -10.68 -14.50
N PHE A 107 2.76 -10.89 -13.62
CA PHE A 107 3.05 -11.33 -12.26
C PHE A 107 2.00 -12.37 -11.85
N SER A 108 2.27 -13.10 -10.76
CA SER A 108 1.27 -14.00 -10.22
C SER A 108 0.50 -13.32 -9.10
N MET A 109 -0.75 -13.74 -8.91
CA MET A 109 -1.54 -13.22 -7.79
C MET A 109 -0.91 -13.59 -6.46
N GLU A 110 -0.28 -14.75 -6.39
CA GLU A 110 0.41 -15.19 -5.18
C GLU A 110 1.57 -14.27 -4.84
N GLU A 111 2.33 -13.85 -5.84
CA GLU A 111 3.43 -12.91 -5.63
C GLU A 111 2.93 -11.59 -5.05
N LEU A 112 1.86 -11.06 -5.63
CA LEU A 112 1.27 -9.80 -5.15
C LEU A 112 0.81 -9.95 -3.70
N THR A 113 0.08 -11.01 -3.41
CA THR A 113 -0.44 -11.24 -2.06
C THR A 113 0.68 -11.37 -1.05
N PHE A 114 1.73 -12.10 -1.43
CA PHE A 114 2.88 -12.29 -0.57
C PHE A 114 3.54 -10.97 -0.20
N ARG A 115 3.69 -10.08 -1.18
CA ARG A 115 4.28 -8.75 -0.94
C ARG A 115 3.37 -7.88 -0.09
N ILE A 116 2.07 -7.94 -0.34
CA ILE A 116 1.09 -7.21 0.48
C ILE A 116 1.19 -7.64 1.93
N GLU A 117 1.23 -8.95 2.17
CA GLU A 117 1.31 -9.48 3.53
C GLU A 117 2.61 -9.07 4.22
N ALA A 118 3.71 -9.08 3.48
CA ALA A 118 4.99 -8.69 4.04
C ALA A 118 4.99 -7.22 4.47
N ILE A 119 4.43 -6.36 3.64
CA ILE A 119 4.36 -4.93 3.94
C ILE A 119 3.45 -4.68 5.13
N LEU A 120 2.29 -5.31 5.15
CA LEU A 120 1.33 -5.12 6.24
C LEU A 120 1.88 -5.63 7.57
N ARG A 121 2.65 -6.71 7.56
CA ARG A 121 3.29 -7.20 8.77
C ARG A 121 4.28 -6.18 9.33
N ARG A 122 5.06 -5.55 8.46
CA ARG A 122 6.02 -4.52 8.89
C ARG A 122 5.30 -3.34 9.54
N VAL A 123 4.21 -2.90 8.93
CA VAL A 123 3.43 -1.79 9.45
C VAL A 123 2.83 -2.13 10.81
N ARG A 124 2.26 -3.33 10.93
CA ARG A 124 1.70 -3.79 12.20
C ARG A 124 2.77 -3.90 13.29
N GLY A 125 3.92 -4.45 12.92
CA GLY A 125 5.03 -4.59 13.84
C GLY A 125 5.50 -3.25 14.37
N LYS A 126 5.60 -2.26 13.49
CA LYS A 126 5.98 -0.91 13.86
C LYS A 126 4.95 -0.29 14.81
N LYS A 127 3.67 -0.42 14.49
CA LYS A 127 2.60 0.12 15.34
C LYS A 127 2.58 -0.55 16.70
N ASN A 128 2.79 -1.84 16.74
CA ASN A 128 2.84 -2.57 18.01
C ASN A 128 4.01 -2.13 18.86
N LYS A 129 5.15 -1.90 18.27
CA LYS A 129 6.30 -1.38 18.99
C LYS A 129 6.02 0.01 19.55
N GLU A 130 5.41 0.86 18.78
CA GLU A 130 5.04 2.19 19.23
C GLU A 130 4.06 2.12 20.40
N ARG A 131 3.08 1.24 20.32
CA ARG A 131 2.14 1.04 21.42
C ARG A 131 2.84 0.57 22.69
N ASN A 132 3.74 -0.37 22.55
CA ASN A 132 4.49 -0.90 23.69
C ASN A 132 5.33 0.18 24.33
N ILE A 133 5.94 1.03 23.53
CA ILE A 133 6.71 2.16 24.05
C ILE A 133 5.82 3.08 24.87
N TYR A 134 4.64 3.39 24.36
CA TYR A 134 3.70 4.23 25.10
C TYR A 134 3.24 3.60 26.41
N LYS A 135 2.97 2.31 26.38
CA LYS A 135 2.54 1.61 27.59
C LYS A 135 3.61 1.58 28.66
N ILE A 136 4.86 1.45 28.25
CA ILE A 136 5.98 1.31 29.17
C ILE A 136 6.74 2.61 29.31
N GLY A 137 6.41 3.60 28.51
CA GLY A 137 7.15 4.84 28.45
C GLY A 137 7.27 5.58 29.75
N ASN A 138 6.35 5.37 30.62
CA ASN A 138 6.38 6.00 31.93
C ASN A 138 7.50 5.48 32.80
N PHE A 139 8.05 4.32 32.44
CA PHE A 139 9.19 3.73 33.13
C PHE A 139 10.50 4.28 32.65
N THR A 140 10.57 4.71 31.58
CA THR A 140 11.70 5.18 30.85
C THR A 140 12.65 4.30 30.21
N PHE A 141 12.41 3.96 30.06
CA PHE A 141 13.27 3.46 29.38
C PHE A 141 13.88 3.13 29.07
N ASP A 142 14.17 2.87 28.83
CA ASP A 142 14.80 2.43 28.34
C ASP A 142 15.11 1.76 28.29
N THR A 143 15.16 1.46 28.27
CA THR A 143 15.61 0.90 28.00
C THR A 143 15.68 0.31 27.84
N GLN A 144 15.81 0.17 27.66
CA GLN A 144 16.11 -0.23 27.38
C GLN A 144 16.08 -0.69 27.18
N LYS A 145 16.23 -0.73 27.24
CA LYS A 145 16.38 -1.08 26.98
C LYS A 145 16.13 -1.62 26.86
N GLN A 146 16.02 -1.83 26.83
CA GLN A 146 16.00 -2.09 26.59
C GLN A 146 15.66 -2.33 26.44
N ILE A 147 15.71 -2.32 26.59
CA ILE A 147 15.60 -2.23 26.32
C ILE A 147 15.45 -2.32 25.98
N LEU A 148 15.44 -2.50 25.83
CA LEU A 148 15.47 -2.38 25.39
C LEU A 148 15.43 -2.33 24.89
N ALA A 149 15.28 -2.38 24.89
CA ALA A 149 15.42 -2.24 24.38
C ALA A 149 15.28 -2.24 24.07
N THR A 150 15.31 -2.35 23.98
CA THR A 150 15.40 -2.38 23.80
C THR A 150 15.49 -2.23 23.57
#